data_94dfaa0bf675b22c207c79de900b2a78
#
_entry.id   94dfaa0bf675b22c207c79de900b2a78
#
_cell.length_a   1.000
_cell.length_b   1.000
_cell.length_c   1.000
_cell.angle_alpha   90.00
_cell.angle_beta   90.00
_cell.angle_gamma   90.00
#
_symmetry.space_group_name_H-M   'P 1'
#
loop_
_entity.id
_entity.type
_entity.pdbx_description
1 polymer ?
#
loop_
_entity_poly.entity_id
_entity_poly.type
_entity_poly.pdbx_seq_one_letter_code
_entity_poly.pdbx_strand_id
1 'polypeptide(L)'
;MDDNDEVAKRIDALERYGIMDTSPETVFESIVHEATLLTGTPISTITMVDDRRQWFKASVGVERQEDPLSDSICAVAMNEKSGPFVIDDASVDDRSSQFRGVVEDGIRFYAGVPLIVSDGTRVGTLCVIDTEARSGLEEDEKLALQALARRTVAAMEIRRDLVKGDADGLSNEAWLSRARSLLEQSAAALTQIGASAPLAQLEGVIASLDASTNQ
;
A
#
# COMPACT_ATOMS: atom_id res chain seq x y z
N MET A 1 20.83 9.56 -11.18
CA MET A 1 20.00 8.55 -11.86
C MET A 1 19.00 9.38 -12.61
N ASP A 2 18.81 9.14 -13.89
CA ASP A 2 17.95 9.99 -14.73
C ASP A 2 16.48 9.69 -14.37
N ASP A 3 15.63 10.70 -14.35
CA ASP A 3 14.20 10.57 -13.98
C ASP A 3 13.48 9.52 -14.88
N ASN A 4 13.90 9.45 -16.14
CA ASN A 4 13.44 8.43 -17.10
C ASN A 4 13.80 6.98 -16.70
N ASP A 5 14.95 6.77 -16.08
CA ASP A 5 15.37 5.44 -15.61
C ASP A 5 14.51 4.96 -14.43
N GLU A 6 14.10 5.86 -13.55
CA GLU A 6 13.21 5.53 -12.42
C GLU A 6 11.79 5.20 -12.89
N VAL A 7 11.28 5.95 -13.86
CA VAL A 7 9.97 5.67 -14.48
C VAL A 7 10.00 4.30 -15.17
N ALA A 8 11.01 4.02 -15.99
CA ALA A 8 11.12 2.74 -16.68
C ALA A 8 11.20 1.54 -15.71
N LYS A 9 11.97 1.64 -14.63
CA LYS A 9 12.06 0.62 -13.57
C LYS A 9 10.71 0.41 -12.87
N ARG A 10 9.97 1.49 -12.62
CA ARG A 10 8.66 1.40 -11.99
C ARG A 10 7.65 0.68 -12.88
N ILE A 11 7.61 1.00 -14.17
CA ILE A 11 6.73 0.33 -15.15
C ILE A 11 7.07 -1.16 -15.20
N ASP A 12 8.36 -1.52 -15.35
CA ASP A 12 8.81 -2.91 -15.34
C ASP A 12 8.42 -3.65 -14.04
N ALA A 13 8.54 -2.97 -12.89
CA ALA A 13 8.09 -3.53 -11.62
C ALA A 13 6.57 -3.76 -11.61
N LEU A 14 5.76 -2.79 -12.01
CA LEU A 14 4.29 -2.94 -12.08
C LEU A 14 3.87 -4.09 -13.00
N GLU A 15 4.53 -4.23 -14.16
CA GLU A 15 4.31 -5.35 -15.10
C GLU A 15 4.70 -6.69 -14.46
N ARG A 16 5.87 -6.79 -13.81
CA ARG A 16 6.30 -8.02 -13.12
C ARG A 16 5.36 -8.45 -12.00
N TYR A 17 4.73 -7.49 -11.32
CA TYR A 17 3.73 -7.76 -10.27
C TYR A 17 2.34 -8.06 -10.84
N GLY A 18 2.06 -7.67 -12.09
CA GLY A 18 0.77 -7.87 -12.75
C GLY A 18 -0.38 -7.31 -11.94
N ILE A 19 -0.17 -6.14 -11.28
CA ILE A 19 -1.12 -5.59 -10.31
C ILE A 19 -2.10 -4.60 -10.95
N MET A 20 -1.67 -3.91 -12.02
CA MET A 20 -2.49 -2.90 -12.70
C MET A 20 -3.73 -3.50 -13.33
N ASP A 21 -4.83 -2.75 -13.31
CA ASP A 21 -6.11 -3.10 -13.96
C ASP A 21 -6.71 -4.44 -13.51
N THR A 22 -6.36 -4.90 -12.31
CA THR A 22 -6.86 -6.14 -11.73
C THR A 22 -8.13 -5.92 -10.92
N SER A 23 -8.95 -6.96 -10.80
CA SER A 23 -10.17 -6.94 -9.98
C SER A 23 -9.86 -6.59 -8.51
N PRO A 24 -10.85 -6.08 -7.76
CA PRO A 24 -10.74 -5.91 -6.31
C PRO A 24 -10.35 -7.21 -5.61
N GLU A 25 -9.52 -7.12 -4.59
CA GLU A 25 -9.05 -8.25 -3.77
C GLU A 25 -9.17 -7.88 -2.29
N THR A 26 -9.86 -8.72 -1.52
CA THR A 26 -10.20 -8.48 -0.10
C THR A 26 -9.00 -8.09 0.77
N VAL A 27 -7.82 -8.61 0.47
CA VAL A 27 -6.59 -8.27 1.22
C VAL A 27 -6.25 -6.79 1.11
N PHE A 28 -6.37 -6.18 -0.07
CA PHE A 28 -6.09 -4.75 -0.27
C PHE A 28 -7.23 -3.88 0.23
N GLU A 29 -8.49 -4.31 0.05
CA GLU A 29 -9.67 -3.63 0.59
C GLU A 29 -9.63 -3.55 2.11
N SER A 30 -9.24 -4.64 2.80
CA SER A 30 -9.08 -4.64 4.25
C SER A 30 -8.01 -3.68 4.74
N ILE A 31 -6.90 -3.52 4.01
CA ILE A 31 -5.81 -2.61 4.37
C ILE A 31 -6.26 -1.15 4.32
N VAL A 32 -6.94 -0.72 3.25
CA VAL A 32 -7.43 0.67 3.17
C VAL A 32 -8.51 0.96 4.21
N HIS A 33 -9.37 -0.01 4.51
CA HIS A 33 -10.36 0.14 5.57
C HIS A 33 -9.70 0.26 6.95
N GLU A 34 -8.69 -0.57 7.24
CA GLU A 34 -7.94 -0.50 8.48
C GLU A 34 -7.18 0.83 8.61
N ALA A 35 -6.62 1.35 7.51
CA ALA A 35 -5.96 2.65 7.51
C ALA A 35 -6.91 3.79 7.90
N THR A 36 -8.15 3.82 7.37
CA THR A 36 -9.15 4.83 7.78
C THR A 36 -9.52 4.72 9.25
N LEU A 37 -9.67 3.50 9.78
CA LEU A 37 -10.01 3.29 11.19
C LEU A 37 -8.88 3.74 12.14
N LEU A 38 -7.62 3.47 11.79
CA LEU A 38 -6.46 3.79 12.62
C LEU A 38 -6.15 5.29 12.65
N THR A 39 -6.43 6.00 11.55
CA THR A 39 -6.12 7.44 11.44
C THR A 39 -7.36 8.34 11.60
N GLY A 40 -8.55 7.75 11.70
CA GLY A 40 -9.81 8.49 11.75
C GLY A 40 -10.08 9.34 10.50
N THR A 41 -9.46 8.99 9.35
CA THR A 41 -9.67 9.70 8.08
C THR A 41 -10.81 9.07 7.29
N PRO A 42 -11.60 9.85 6.53
CA PRO A 42 -12.71 9.31 5.73
C PRO A 42 -12.26 8.60 4.46
N ILE A 43 -11.02 8.84 3.99
CA ILE A 43 -10.53 8.36 2.71
C ILE A 43 -9.19 7.65 2.91
N SER A 44 -9.01 6.51 2.23
CA SER A 44 -7.72 5.83 2.08
C SER A 44 -7.64 5.15 0.72
N THR A 45 -6.44 5.12 0.12
CA THR A 45 -6.20 4.40 -1.12
C THR A 45 -4.87 3.64 -1.11
N ILE A 46 -4.85 2.48 -1.76
CA ILE A 46 -3.64 1.85 -2.27
C ILE A 46 -3.54 2.25 -3.73
N THR A 47 -2.57 3.10 -4.03
CA THR A 47 -2.40 3.73 -5.33
C THR A 47 -1.15 3.20 -6.00
N MET A 48 -1.28 2.69 -7.23
CA MET A 48 -0.17 2.40 -8.14
C MET A 48 0.03 3.57 -9.09
N VAL A 49 1.26 3.88 -9.44
CA VAL A 49 1.61 5.02 -10.28
C VAL A 49 2.38 4.53 -11.50
N ASP A 50 1.79 4.63 -12.69
CA ASP A 50 2.48 4.37 -13.97
C ASP A 50 3.04 5.66 -14.60
N ASP A 51 3.29 5.68 -15.89
CA ASP A 51 3.83 6.85 -16.63
C ASP A 51 2.75 7.86 -17.05
N ARG A 52 1.46 7.53 -16.88
CA ARG A 52 0.33 8.34 -17.36
C ARG A 52 -0.69 8.66 -16.30
N ARG A 53 -0.85 7.78 -15.29
CA ARG A 53 -1.92 7.85 -14.30
C ARG A 53 -1.48 7.32 -12.93
N GLN A 54 -2.26 7.67 -11.93
CA GLN A 54 -2.40 6.93 -10.71
C GLN A 54 -3.63 6.02 -10.82
N TRP A 55 -3.51 4.76 -10.42
CA TRP A 55 -4.57 3.79 -10.43
C TRP A 55 -4.79 3.20 -9.03
N PHE A 56 -6.04 3.11 -8.61
CA PHE A 56 -6.39 2.67 -7.25
C PHE A 56 -6.64 1.17 -7.22
N LYS A 57 -5.72 0.41 -6.62
CA LYS A 57 -5.88 -1.02 -6.37
C LYS A 57 -7.00 -1.30 -5.36
N ALA A 58 -7.12 -0.44 -4.36
CA ALA A 58 -8.20 -0.44 -3.38
C ALA A 58 -8.43 0.99 -2.89
N SER A 59 -9.67 1.31 -2.52
CA SER A 59 -10.05 2.63 -2.02
C SER A 59 -11.22 2.56 -1.05
N VAL A 60 -11.23 3.50 -0.09
CA VAL A 60 -12.38 3.86 0.73
C VAL A 60 -12.63 5.34 0.53
N GLY A 61 -13.89 5.75 0.33
CA GLY A 61 -14.27 7.15 0.16
C GLY A 61 -13.96 7.75 -1.21
N VAL A 62 -13.55 6.94 -2.21
CA VAL A 62 -13.31 7.34 -3.60
C VAL A 62 -14.02 6.37 -4.52
N GLU A 63 -14.86 6.88 -5.44
CA GLU A 63 -15.62 6.05 -6.39
C GLU A 63 -14.89 5.79 -7.71
N ARG A 64 -14.02 6.73 -8.15
CA ARG A 64 -13.23 6.58 -9.37
C ARG A 64 -12.08 5.60 -9.16
N GLN A 65 -11.58 5.00 -10.24
CA GLN A 65 -10.50 4.03 -10.19
C GLN A 65 -9.13 4.59 -10.56
N GLU A 66 -9.08 5.78 -11.15
CA GLU A 66 -7.84 6.40 -11.60
C GLU A 66 -7.95 7.93 -11.72
N ASP A 67 -6.81 8.59 -11.71
CA ASP A 67 -6.64 10.00 -12.07
C ASP A 67 -5.42 10.18 -12.96
N PRO A 68 -5.36 11.24 -13.80
CA PRO A 68 -4.16 11.58 -14.56
C PRO A 68 -2.94 11.78 -13.63
N LEU A 69 -1.76 11.40 -14.11
CA LEU A 69 -0.51 11.56 -13.34
C LEU A 69 -0.26 13.02 -12.95
N SER A 70 -0.67 13.98 -13.80
CA SER A 70 -0.56 15.41 -13.54
C SER A 70 -1.36 15.90 -12.32
N ASP A 71 -2.35 15.12 -11.87
CA ASP A 71 -3.22 15.42 -10.73
C ASP A 71 -2.94 14.53 -9.50
N SER A 72 -1.77 13.89 -9.47
CA SER A 72 -1.45 12.87 -8.47
C SER A 72 -0.59 13.40 -7.33
N ILE A 73 -1.17 13.61 -6.15
CA ILE A 73 -0.40 13.81 -4.91
C ILE A 73 0.41 12.54 -4.59
N CYS A 74 -0.11 11.36 -4.89
CA CYS A 74 0.58 10.08 -4.68
C CYS A 74 1.88 9.98 -5.48
N ALA A 75 1.93 10.54 -6.70
CA ALA A 75 3.14 10.58 -7.51
C ALA A 75 4.23 11.48 -6.88
N VAL A 76 3.84 12.53 -6.18
CA VAL A 76 4.76 13.36 -5.39
C VAL A 76 5.21 12.59 -4.15
N ALA A 77 4.25 12.06 -3.38
CA ALA A 77 4.47 11.39 -2.11
C ALA A 77 5.34 10.13 -2.22
N MET A 78 5.24 9.37 -3.30
CA MET A 78 6.04 8.15 -3.47
C MET A 78 7.55 8.42 -3.54
N ASN A 79 7.96 9.66 -3.80
CA ASN A 79 9.37 10.05 -3.85
C ASN A 79 9.95 10.42 -2.48
N GLU A 80 9.12 10.41 -1.41
CA GLU A 80 9.59 10.65 -0.05
C GLU A 80 10.66 9.61 0.35
N LYS A 81 11.72 10.09 1.00
CA LYS A 81 12.89 9.28 1.36
C LYS A 81 12.86 8.76 2.79
N SER A 82 12.10 9.42 3.64
CA SER A 82 12.06 9.11 5.07
C SER A 82 10.65 9.28 5.65
N GLY A 83 10.04 8.15 6.08
CA GLY A 83 8.75 8.16 6.74
C GLY A 83 7.56 8.47 5.82
N PRO A 84 6.41 8.81 6.39
CA PRO A 84 5.26 9.26 5.65
C PRO A 84 5.47 10.66 5.05
N PHE A 85 5.04 10.87 3.82
CA PHE A 85 4.86 12.19 3.24
C PHE A 85 3.57 12.79 3.80
N VAL A 86 3.65 13.97 4.41
CA VAL A 86 2.49 14.59 5.08
C VAL A 86 2.26 16.01 4.54
N ILE A 87 1.00 16.34 4.32
CA ILE A 87 0.48 17.68 3.99
C ILE A 87 -0.65 17.99 4.96
N ASP A 88 -0.44 18.97 5.80
CA ASP A 88 -1.39 19.37 6.86
C ASP A 88 -2.61 20.10 6.32
N ASP A 89 -2.40 21.00 5.34
CA ASP A 89 -3.44 21.67 4.58
C ASP A 89 -3.05 21.78 3.09
N ALA A 90 -3.64 20.90 2.29
CA ALA A 90 -3.34 20.78 0.88
C ALA A 90 -3.75 22.02 0.05
N SER A 91 -4.65 22.87 0.56
CA SER A 91 -5.12 24.07 -0.13
C SER A 91 -4.09 25.19 -0.17
N VAL A 92 -3.13 25.19 0.76
CA VAL A 92 -2.09 26.22 0.89
C VAL A 92 -0.66 25.66 0.72
N ASP A 93 -0.51 24.37 0.55
CA ASP A 93 0.78 23.71 0.33
C ASP A 93 1.15 23.77 -1.16
N ASP A 94 2.32 24.35 -1.49
CA ASP A 94 2.81 24.51 -2.87
C ASP A 94 2.96 23.17 -3.62
N ARG A 95 3.10 22.06 -2.90
CA ARG A 95 3.24 20.72 -3.46
C ARG A 95 1.92 20.12 -3.95
N SER A 96 0.77 20.70 -3.54
CA SER A 96 -0.55 20.09 -3.79
C SER A 96 -1.67 21.04 -4.17
N SER A 97 -1.57 22.33 -3.85
CA SER A 97 -2.67 23.29 -3.96
C SER A 97 -3.28 23.44 -5.37
N GLN A 98 -2.53 23.08 -6.42
CA GLN A 98 -2.98 23.13 -7.81
C GLN A 98 -3.69 21.86 -8.29
N PHE A 99 -3.62 20.74 -7.54
CA PHE A 99 -4.21 19.49 -8.00
C PHE A 99 -5.74 19.52 -7.95
N ARG A 100 -6.38 18.87 -8.92
CA ARG A 100 -7.84 18.81 -9.04
C ARG A 100 -8.50 18.29 -7.75
N GLY A 101 -7.95 17.25 -7.16
CA GLY A 101 -8.46 16.69 -5.90
C GLY A 101 -8.54 17.71 -4.76
N VAL A 102 -7.62 18.68 -4.73
CA VAL A 102 -7.62 19.78 -3.75
C VAL A 102 -8.64 20.86 -4.13
N VAL A 103 -8.68 21.24 -5.42
CA VAL A 103 -9.49 22.35 -5.92
C VAL A 103 -10.97 21.96 -6.04
N GLU A 104 -11.26 20.78 -6.57
CA GLU A 104 -12.62 20.33 -6.90
C GLU A 104 -13.19 19.35 -5.86
N ASP A 105 -12.40 18.36 -5.40
CA ASP A 105 -12.88 17.31 -4.50
C ASP A 105 -12.72 17.70 -3.02
N GLY A 106 -12.10 18.85 -2.73
CA GLY A 106 -12.04 19.41 -1.38
C GLY A 106 -11.01 18.75 -0.45
N ILE A 107 -10.01 18.06 -0.99
CA ILE A 107 -8.92 17.49 -0.18
C ILE A 107 -8.21 18.62 0.58
N ARG A 108 -8.02 18.41 1.90
CA ARG A 108 -7.29 19.33 2.78
C ARG A 108 -6.09 18.67 3.46
N PHE A 109 -6.22 17.44 3.88
CA PHE A 109 -5.14 16.68 4.50
C PHE A 109 -4.75 15.48 3.65
N TYR A 110 -3.45 15.19 3.58
CA TYR A 110 -2.90 14.00 2.93
C TYR A 110 -1.74 13.44 3.72
N ALA A 111 -1.72 12.13 3.94
CA ALA A 111 -0.53 11.45 4.42
C ALA A 111 -0.35 10.14 3.64
N GLY A 112 0.83 9.94 3.06
CA GLY A 112 1.13 8.78 2.22
C GLY A 112 2.47 8.14 2.54
N VAL A 113 2.51 6.82 2.51
CA VAL A 113 3.73 6.01 2.66
C VAL A 113 4.06 5.36 1.33
N PRO A 114 5.29 5.54 0.81
CA PRO A 114 5.72 4.88 -0.43
C PRO A 114 5.64 3.35 -0.32
N LEU A 115 5.13 2.71 -1.37
CA LEU A 115 5.17 1.27 -1.56
C LEU A 115 6.47 0.92 -2.29
N ILE A 116 7.42 0.35 -1.54
CA ILE A 116 8.76 0.01 -2.02
C ILE A 116 8.87 -1.51 -2.10
N VAL A 117 8.96 -2.02 -3.32
CA VAL A 117 9.07 -3.46 -3.55
C VAL A 117 10.50 -3.99 -3.29
N SER A 118 10.68 -5.31 -3.30
CA SER A 118 11.90 -5.98 -2.83
C SER A 118 13.21 -5.56 -3.54
N ASP A 119 13.14 -5.05 -4.75
CA ASP A 119 14.31 -4.51 -5.48
C ASP A 119 14.58 -3.02 -5.20
N GLY A 120 13.81 -2.40 -4.29
CA GLY A 120 13.92 -0.98 -3.94
C GLY A 120 13.12 -0.03 -4.84
N THR A 121 12.40 -0.55 -5.83
CA THR A 121 11.58 0.27 -6.73
C THR A 121 10.33 0.78 -6.02
N ARG A 122 10.03 2.08 -6.18
CA ARG A 122 8.80 2.71 -5.71
C ARG A 122 7.71 2.55 -6.75
N VAL A 123 6.60 1.91 -6.38
CA VAL A 123 5.51 1.58 -7.32
C VAL A 123 4.22 2.36 -7.07
N GLY A 124 4.15 3.08 -5.96
CA GLY A 124 2.99 3.87 -5.57
C GLY A 124 2.98 4.22 -4.09
N THR A 125 1.80 4.40 -3.51
CA THR A 125 1.60 4.77 -2.10
C THR A 125 0.42 4.05 -1.46
N LEU A 126 0.50 3.82 -0.15
CA LEU A 126 -0.67 3.72 0.72
C LEU A 126 -0.89 5.11 1.32
N CYS A 127 -2.06 5.70 1.15
CA CYS A 127 -2.34 7.01 1.71
C CYS A 127 -3.69 7.09 2.42
N VAL A 128 -3.77 8.08 3.30
CA VAL A 128 -4.99 8.52 3.98
C VAL A 128 -5.21 9.99 3.68
N ILE A 129 -6.48 10.38 3.55
CA ILE A 129 -6.88 11.70 3.05
C ILE A 129 -8.07 12.19 3.87
N ASP A 130 -8.12 13.51 4.12
CA ASP A 130 -9.27 14.16 4.72
C ASP A 130 -9.68 15.42 3.95
N THR A 131 -10.95 15.78 4.05
CA THR A 131 -11.51 17.03 3.56
C THR A 131 -11.40 18.18 4.59
N GLU A 132 -10.87 17.87 5.77
CA GLU A 132 -10.51 18.84 6.79
C GLU A 132 -8.99 18.88 6.97
N ALA A 133 -8.41 20.08 7.18
CA ALA A 133 -7.00 20.22 7.47
C ALA A 133 -6.68 19.60 8.85
N ARG A 134 -5.50 19.01 8.99
CA ARG A 134 -5.03 18.36 10.22
C ARG A 134 -3.64 18.86 10.59
N SER A 135 -3.23 18.71 11.85
CA SER A 135 -1.88 19.02 12.32
C SER A 135 -0.91 17.82 12.20
N GLY A 136 -0.98 17.10 11.07
CA GLY A 136 -0.19 15.89 10.84
C GLY A 136 -0.88 14.61 11.31
N LEU A 137 -0.07 13.57 11.46
CA LEU A 137 -0.41 12.30 12.11
C LEU A 137 0.32 12.18 13.43
N GLU A 138 -0.33 11.57 14.41
CA GLU A 138 0.33 11.17 15.65
C GLU A 138 1.37 10.08 15.37
N GLU A 139 2.31 9.85 16.29
CA GLU A 139 3.44 8.95 16.03
C GLU A 139 3.01 7.49 15.89
N ASP A 140 2.01 7.05 16.63
CA ASP A 140 1.42 5.73 16.52
C ASP A 140 0.63 5.55 15.19
N GLU A 141 -0.05 6.59 14.71
CA GLU A 141 -0.71 6.58 13.39
C GLU A 141 0.32 6.46 12.25
N LYS A 142 1.45 7.17 12.33
CA LYS A 142 2.55 7.06 11.37
C LYS A 142 3.13 5.64 11.32
N LEU A 143 3.38 5.07 12.51
CA LEU A 143 3.90 3.70 12.63
C LEU A 143 2.90 2.67 12.07
N ALA A 144 1.61 2.84 12.36
CA ALA A 144 0.54 2.00 11.85
C ALA A 144 0.46 2.06 10.32
N LEU A 145 0.46 3.28 9.74
CA LEU A 145 0.40 3.47 8.29
C LEU A 145 1.62 2.85 7.58
N GLN A 146 2.81 2.99 8.16
CA GLN A 146 4.02 2.33 7.67
C GLN A 146 3.92 0.80 7.73
N ALA A 147 3.34 0.24 8.80
CA ALA A 147 3.13 -1.21 8.92
C ALA A 147 2.15 -1.71 7.86
N LEU A 148 1.06 -0.98 7.60
CA LEU A 148 0.09 -1.29 6.56
C LEU A 148 0.70 -1.19 5.15
N ALA A 149 1.59 -0.21 4.89
CA ALA A 149 2.31 -0.10 3.63
C ALA A 149 3.23 -1.32 3.39
N ARG A 150 3.95 -1.78 4.41
CA ARG A 150 4.74 -3.03 4.34
C ARG A 150 3.85 -4.25 4.07
N ARG A 151 2.69 -4.33 4.74
CA ARG A 151 1.70 -5.41 4.52
C ARG A 151 1.14 -5.37 3.09
N THR A 152 0.92 -4.18 2.53
CA THR A 152 0.52 -4.01 1.13
C THR A 152 1.56 -4.61 0.17
N VAL A 153 2.83 -4.27 0.35
CA VAL A 153 3.92 -4.81 -0.48
C VAL A 153 4.02 -6.33 -0.33
N ALA A 154 3.94 -6.86 0.89
CA ALA A 154 3.95 -8.31 1.12
C ALA A 154 2.78 -9.01 0.40
N ALA A 155 1.57 -8.44 0.45
CA ALA A 155 0.41 -8.97 -0.28
C ALA A 155 0.63 -8.95 -1.81
N MET A 156 1.24 -7.89 -2.34
CA MET A 156 1.61 -7.81 -3.76
C MET A 156 2.63 -8.89 -4.14
N GLU A 157 3.61 -9.15 -3.30
CA GLU A 157 4.64 -10.18 -3.54
C GLU A 157 4.03 -11.58 -3.52
N ILE A 158 3.19 -11.89 -2.54
CA ILE A 158 2.44 -13.14 -2.47
C ILE A 158 1.61 -13.33 -3.75
N ARG A 159 0.84 -12.31 -4.12
CA ARG A 159 0.00 -12.33 -5.32
C ARG A 159 0.81 -12.61 -6.58
N ARG A 160 1.92 -11.91 -6.79
CA ARG A 160 2.84 -12.12 -7.92
C ARG A 160 3.33 -13.56 -7.96
N ASP A 161 3.75 -14.07 -6.82
CA ASP A 161 4.33 -15.41 -6.73
C ASP A 161 3.27 -16.48 -6.96
N LEU A 162 2.02 -16.27 -6.50
CA LEU A 162 0.88 -17.13 -6.78
C LEU A 162 0.59 -17.20 -8.30
N VAL A 163 0.47 -16.04 -8.95
CA VAL A 163 0.21 -15.99 -10.39
C VAL A 163 1.34 -16.65 -11.20
N LYS A 164 2.61 -16.42 -10.80
CA LYS A 164 3.75 -17.07 -11.45
C LYS A 164 3.77 -18.57 -11.21
N GLY A 165 3.45 -19.02 -10.02
CA GLY A 165 3.48 -20.42 -9.69
C GLY A 165 2.38 -21.23 -10.38
N ASP A 166 1.21 -20.65 -10.58
CA ASP A 166 0.19 -21.26 -11.43
C ASP A 166 0.71 -21.43 -12.87
N ALA A 167 1.56 -20.49 -13.35
CA ALA A 167 2.20 -20.59 -14.66
C ALA A 167 3.38 -21.57 -14.69
N ASP A 168 4.13 -21.67 -13.59
CA ASP A 168 5.35 -22.49 -13.48
C ASP A 168 5.08 -23.91 -12.93
N GLY A 169 3.83 -24.23 -12.55
CA GLY A 169 3.43 -25.52 -12.01
C GLY A 169 4.06 -25.85 -10.65
N LEU A 170 4.29 -24.85 -9.82
CA LEU A 170 4.80 -25.05 -8.46
C LEU A 170 3.83 -25.90 -7.62
N SER A 171 4.38 -26.84 -6.86
CA SER A 171 3.58 -27.70 -5.99
C SER A 171 2.92 -26.89 -4.86
N ASN A 172 1.73 -27.33 -4.41
CA ASN A 172 1.04 -26.76 -3.26
C ASN A 172 1.94 -26.63 -2.02
N GLU A 173 2.89 -27.53 -1.87
CA GLU A 173 3.84 -27.55 -0.75
C GLU A 173 4.83 -26.39 -0.80
N ALA A 174 5.32 -26.02 -1.98
CA ALA A 174 6.18 -24.84 -2.16
C ALA A 174 5.42 -23.53 -1.85
N TRP A 175 4.14 -23.45 -2.22
CA TRP A 175 3.26 -22.34 -1.91
C TRP A 175 3.00 -22.17 -0.43
N LEU A 176 2.65 -23.26 0.26
CA LEU A 176 2.40 -23.26 1.70
C LEU A 176 3.66 -22.83 2.46
N SER A 177 4.84 -23.34 2.07
CA SER A 177 6.12 -22.95 2.66
C SER A 177 6.39 -21.45 2.53
N ARG A 178 6.11 -20.86 1.36
CA ARG A 178 6.34 -19.44 1.13
C ARG A 178 5.34 -18.55 1.85
N ALA A 179 4.06 -18.92 1.84
CA ALA A 179 3.01 -18.23 2.58
C ALA A 179 3.33 -18.21 4.08
N ARG A 180 3.77 -19.32 4.63
CA ARG A 180 4.22 -19.45 6.02
C ARG A 180 5.37 -18.49 6.34
N SER A 181 6.42 -18.46 5.51
CA SER A 181 7.58 -17.57 5.72
C SER A 181 7.17 -16.10 5.79
N LEU A 182 6.25 -15.66 4.94
CA LEU A 182 5.77 -14.28 4.91
C LEU A 182 4.90 -13.93 6.13
N LEU A 183 4.08 -14.88 6.59
CA LEU A 183 3.29 -14.73 7.82
C LEU A 183 4.19 -14.65 9.05
N GLU A 184 5.25 -15.46 9.13
CA GLU A 184 6.24 -15.42 10.19
C GLU A 184 7.01 -14.08 10.24
N GLN A 185 7.38 -13.53 9.08
CA GLN A 185 7.99 -12.19 8.99
C GLN A 185 7.03 -11.09 9.47
N SER A 186 5.75 -11.19 9.12
CA SER A 186 4.71 -10.27 9.57
C SER A 186 4.49 -10.37 11.08
N ALA A 187 4.48 -11.58 11.64
CA ALA A 187 4.38 -11.82 13.10
C ALA A 187 5.57 -11.21 13.85
N ALA A 188 6.80 -11.36 13.33
CA ALA A 188 7.99 -10.76 13.91
C ALA A 188 7.91 -9.23 13.93
N ALA A 189 7.39 -8.61 12.87
CA ALA A 189 7.19 -7.16 12.81
C ALA A 189 6.14 -6.69 13.83
N LEU A 190 5.01 -7.40 13.97
CA LEU A 190 3.97 -7.10 14.97
C LEU A 190 4.50 -7.25 16.40
N THR A 191 5.36 -8.22 16.65
CA THR A 191 6.02 -8.40 17.95
C THR A 191 6.88 -7.19 18.31
N GLN A 192 7.64 -6.66 17.34
CA GLN A 192 8.51 -5.50 17.56
C GLN A 192 7.74 -4.24 17.94
N ILE A 193 6.52 -4.06 17.42
CA ILE A 193 5.67 -2.90 17.74
C ILE A 193 4.68 -3.16 18.90
N GLY A 194 4.73 -4.33 19.52
CA GLY A 194 3.87 -4.67 20.66
C GLY A 194 2.39 -4.88 20.31
N ALA A 195 2.05 -5.11 19.04
CA ALA A 195 0.68 -5.30 18.57
C ALA A 195 0.14 -6.70 18.88
N SER A 196 -0.27 -6.95 20.13
CA SER A 196 -0.62 -8.28 20.63
C SER A 196 -1.87 -8.90 19.99
N ALA A 197 -2.92 -8.12 19.70
CA ALA A 197 -4.16 -8.65 19.14
C ALA A 197 -4.01 -9.10 17.66
N PRO A 198 -3.44 -8.29 16.74
CA PRO A 198 -3.12 -8.74 15.39
C PRO A 198 -2.11 -9.89 15.36
N LEU A 199 -1.16 -9.92 16.30
CA LEU A 199 -0.19 -11.01 16.41
C LEU A 199 -0.88 -12.34 16.74
N ALA A 200 -1.80 -12.37 17.69
CA ALA A 200 -2.54 -13.57 18.06
C ALA A 200 -3.40 -14.13 16.90
N GLN A 201 -4.00 -13.24 16.09
CA GLN A 201 -4.73 -13.65 14.89
C GLN A 201 -3.80 -14.28 13.85
N LEU A 202 -2.64 -13.69 13.62
CA LEU A 202 -1.65 -14.17 12.65
C LEU A 202 -1.06 -15.53 13.07
N GLU A 203 -0.74 -15.71 14.35
CA GLU A 203 -0.28 -16.98 14.91
C GLU A 203 -1.34 -18.09 14.75
N GLY A 204 -2.63 -17.76 14.88
CA GLY A 204 -3.74 -18.67 14.61
C GLY A 204 -3.80 -19.13 13.15
N VAL A 205 -3.53 -18.23 12.20
CA VAL A 205 -3.45 -18.57 10.76
C VAL A 205 -2.25 -19.47 10.48
N ILE A 206 -1.08 -19.17 11.03
CA ILE A 206 0.13 -19.99 10.87
C ILE A 206 -0.11 -21.41 11.39
N ALA A 207 -0.70 -21.55 12.58
CA ALA A 207 -1.04 -22.85 13.17
C ALA A 207 -2.03 -23.64 12.30
N SER A 208 -2.98 -22.97 11.65
CA SER A 208 -3.94 -23.61 10.73
C SER A 208 -3.27 -24.13 9.47
N LEU A 209 -2.29 -23.41 8.94
CA LEU A 209 -1.49 -23.86 7.77
C LEU A 209 -0.66 -25.10 8.11
N ASP A 210 -0.05 -25.15 9.31
CA ASP A 210 0.73 -26.30 9.78
C ASP A 210 -0.14 -27.57 9.91
N ALA A 211 -1.38 -27.42 10.39
CA ALA A 211 -2.31 -28.52 10.49
C ALA A 211 -2.74 -29.08 9.12
N SER A 212 -2.81 -28.22 8.10
CA SER A 212 -3.19 -28.60 6.72
C SER A 212 -2.06 -29.31 5.98
N THR A 213 -0.81 -29.10 6.35
CA THR A 213 0.37 -29.68 5.70
C THR A 213 0.67 -31.11 6.18
N ASN A 214 0.08 -31.52 7.32
CA ASN A 214 0.28 -32.84 7.93
C ASN A 214 -0.83 -33.87 7.63
N GLN A 215 -1.74 -33.59 6.70
CA GLN A 215 -2.76 -34.50 6.20
C GLN A 215 -2.49 -34.90 4.74
#